data_313bb809a2b34d916c1864834ae6beae
#
_entry.id   313bb809a2b34d916c1864834ae6beae
#
_cell.length_a   1.000
_cell.length_b   1.000
_cell.length_c   1.000
_cell.angle_alpha   90.00
_cell.angle_beta   90.00
_cell.angle_gamma   90.00
#
_symmetry.space_group_name_H-M   'P 1'
#
loop_
_entity.id
_entity.type
_entity.pdbx_description
1 polymer ?
#
loop_
_entity_poly.entity_id
_entity_poly.type
_entity_poly.pdbx_seq_one_letter_code
_entity_poly.pdbx_strand_id
1 'polypeptide(L)'
;MDVPEPYIKVDVLGKSAEDVANEILDHVATNSRLSEVIVLVGLSGTGKGTTVSMLRKMVEGGGPIVTWSNGNIVRSLTLLAATWCEHNCDTKHFDINKALTKDNLATFVKMLSFGKCKEDVYDTRINGLGLDLYVSEVANTELKVPKVAKNIPTVAEVTQGEVISFAAGAIKIWGESGITLLLEGREETVNYVETKNLFCMTLSYESLIGKRRAAQRIMASTLKVVMGSIITVMVWKMIRI
;
A
#
# COMPACT_ATOMS: atom_id res chain seq x y z
N MET A 1 -18.42 -5.93 -14.71
CA MET A 1 -18.25 -5.02 -13.56
C MET A 1 -18.49 -3.61 -14.06
N ASP A 2 -19.49 -2.95 -13.54
CA ASP A 2 -19.73 -1.55 -13.84
C ASP A 2 -18.66 -0.71 -13.13
N VAL A 3 -18.07 0.22 -13.87
CA VAL A 3 -17.07 1.15 -13.34
C VAL A 3 -17.82 2.42 -12.94
N PRO A 4 -17.71 2.85 -11.68
CA PRO A 4 -18.39 4.05 -11.23
C PRO A 4 -17.84 5.28 -11.94
N GLU A 5 -18.71 6.21 -12.27
CA GLU A 5 -18.32 7.54 -12.71
C GLU A 5 -17.64 8.29 -11.53
N PRO A 6 -16.56 9.04 -11.75
CA PRO A 6 -15.94 9.43 -13.02
C PRO A 6 -14.70 8.58 -13.41
N TYR A 7 -14.60 7.31 -13.03
CA TYR A 7 -13.41 6.51 -13.27
C TYR A 7 -13.27 6.04 -14.73
N ILE A 8 -12.05 6.13 -15.25
CA ILE A 8 -11.68 5.54 -16.53
C ILE A 8 -11.40 4.04 -16.31
N LYS A 9 -12.10 3.21 -17.07
CA LYS A 9 -11.92 1.75 -16.99
C LYS A 9 -10.64 1.31 -17.69
N VAL A 10 -9.79 0.55 -16.96
CA VAL A 10 -8.61 -0.10 -17.51
C VAL A 10 -8.72 -1.61 -17.28
N ASP A 11 -8.98 -2.37 -18.35
CA ASP A 11 -9.02 -3.83 -18.28
C ASP A 11 -7.60 -4.39 -18.38
N VAL A 12 -7.21 -5.16 -17.37
CA VAL A 12 -5.85 -5.73 -17.27
C VAL A 12 -5.75 -7.16 -17.83
N LEU A 13 -6.83 -7.68 -18.44
CA LEU A 13 -6.83 -9.02 -19.00
C LEU A 13 -5.90 -9.13 -20.21
N GLY A 14 -4.92 -10.03 -20.15
CA GLY A 14 -3.98 -10.26 -21.25
C GLY A 14 -2.93 -9.17 -21.46
N LYS A 15 -2.93 -8.11 -20.63
CA LYS A 15 -1.95 -7.02 -20.71
C LYS A 15 -0.80 -7.23 -19.73
N SER A 16 0.39 -6.82 -20.12
CA SER A 16 1.54 -6.69 -19.22
C SER A 16 1.35 -5.44 -18.32
N ALA A 17 2.15 -5.34 -17.26
CA ALA A 17 2.14 -4.13 -16.42
C ALA A 17 2.58 -2.88 -17.19
N GLU A 18 3.44 -3.05 -18.20
CA GLU A 18 3.92 -1.99 -19.08
C GLU A 18 2.81 -1.50 -20.01
N ASP A 19 2.05 -2.42 -20.64
CA ASP A 19 0.91 -2.06 -21.49
C ASP A 19 -0.14 -1.27 -20.72
N VAL A 20 -0.46 -1.71 -19.48
CA VAL A 20 -1.40 -1.03 -18.60
C VAL A 20 -0.89 0.35 -18.19
N ALA A 21 0.40 0.46 -17.89
CA ALA A 21 1.00 1.75 -17.52
C ALA A 21 1.01 2.72 -18.70
N ASN A 22 1.33 2.26 -19.92
CA ASN A 22 1.26 3.09 -21.13
C ASN A 22 -0.16 3.60 -21.38
N GLU A 23 -1.19 2.74 -21.30
CA GLU A 23 -2.58 3.14 -21.45
C GLU A 23 -2.99 4.23 -20.46
N ILE A 24 -2.56 4.12 -19.21
CA ILE A 24 -2.81 5.16 -18.18
C ILE A 24 -2.09 6.46 -18.56
N LEU A 25 -0.81 6.38 -18.94
CA LEU A 25 -0.02 7.57 -19.30
C LEU A 25 -0.55 8.29 -20.54
N ASP A 26 -1.06 7.56 -21.53
CA ASP A 26 -1.70 8.15 -22.71
C ASP A 26 -2.93 8.99 -22.31
N HIS A 27 -3.73 8.52 -21.36
CA HIS A 27 -4.85 9.28 -20.83
C HIS A 27 -4.39 10.52 -20.03
N VAL A 28 -3.33 10.39 -19.22
CA VAL A 28 -2.78 11.50 -18.44
C VAL A 28 -2.18 12.57 -19.34
N ALA A 29 -1.41 12.18 -20.37
CA ALA A 29 -0.75 13.11 -21.30
C ALA A 29 -1.74 13.99 -22.07
N THR A 30 -2.97 13.50 -22.34
CA THR A 30 -4.02 14.27 -22.98
C THR A 30 -4.66 15.34 -22.08
N ASN A 31 -4.50 15.20 -20.76
CA ASN A 31 -5.25 15.98 -19.78
C ASN A 31 -4.43 16.97 -18.96
N SER A 32 -3.07 16.90 -18.90
CA SER A 32 -2.39 17.63 -17.83
C SER A 32 -0.92 17.98 -17.95
N ARG A 33 -0.51 18.83 -17.01
CA ARG A 33 0.87 19.22 -16.70
C ARG A 33 1.45 18.32 -15.60
N LEU A 34 2.78 18.20 -15.57
CA LEU A 34 3.63 17.36 -14.72
C LEU A 34 3.56 17.69 -13.20
N SER A 35 2.44 17.68 -12.56
CA SER A 35 2.33 17.65 -11.09
C SER A 35 0.89 17.24 -10.74
N GLU A 36 0.61 15.94 -10.88
CA GLU A 36 -0.76 15.48 -10.77
C GLU A 36 -0.90 14.27 -9.87
N VAL A 37 -2.10 14.15 -9.33
CA VAL A 37 -2.51 12.97 -8.59
C VAL A 37 -3.13 11.98 -9.57
N ILE A 38 -2.54 10.80 -9.69
CA ILE A 38 -3.05 9.67 -10.46
C ILE A 38 -3.57 8.64 -9.47
N VAL A 39 -4.85 8.34 -9.53
CA VAL A 39 -5.52 7.41 -8.62
C VAL A 39 -5.84 6.10 -9.32
N LEU A 40 -5.40 5.00 -8.74
CA LEU A 40 -5.69 3.64 -9.20
C LEU A 40 -6.55 2.92 -8.17
N VAL A 41 -7.78 2.62 -8.54
CA VAL A 41 -8.69 1.78 -7.75
C VAL A 41 -8.90 0.42 -8.41
N GLY A 42 -9.59 -0.47 -7.74
CA GLY A 42 -9.96 -1.79 -8.26
C GLY A 42 -9.79 -2.89 -7.22
N LEU A 43 -10.30 -4.07 -7.53
CA LEU A 43 -10.25 -5.22 -6.63
C LEU A 43 -8.81 -5.65 -6.32
N SER A 44 -8.62 -6.27 -5.17
CA SER A 44 -7.32 -6.85 -4.82
C SER A 44 -6.98 -7.97 -5.81
N GLY A 45 -5.76 -7.96 -6.35
CA GLY A 45 -5.31 -8.93 -7.35
C GLY A 45 -5.45 -8.47 -8.81
N THR A 46 -5.93 -7.25 -9.07
CA THR A 46 -5.94 -6.63 -10.41
C THR A 46 -4.58 -6.10 -10.86
N GLY A 47 -3.57 -6.12 -9.99
CA GLY A 47 -2.21 -5.69 -10.36
C GLY A 47 -1.89 -4.23 -10.06
N LYS A 48 -2.70 -3.51 -9.26
CA LYS A 48 -2.47 -2.09 -8.92
C LYS A 48 -1.03 -1.79 -8.51
N GLY A 49 -0.52 -2.46 -7.49
CA GLY A 49 0.83 -2.21 -7.00
C GLY A 49 1.93 -2.47 -8.05
N THR A 50 1.73 -3.47 -8.92
CA THR A 50 2.67 -3.73 -10.03
C THR A 50 2.61 -2.63 -11.08
N THR A 51 1.41 -2.14 -11.40
CA THR A 51 1.21 -1.02 -12.32
C THR A 51 1.78 0.28 -11.76
N VAL A 52 1.54 0.57 -10.47
CA VAL A 52 2.16 1.72 -9.78
C VAL A 52 3.67 1.67 -9.85
N SER A 53 4.27 0.50 -9.61
CA SER A 53 5.73 0.32 -9.71
C SER A 53 6.24 0.53 -11.14
N MET A 54 5.47 0.15 -12.16
CA MET A 54 5.81 0.38 -13.57
C MET A 54 5.66 1.86 -13.94
N LEU A 55 4.54 2.49 -13.59
CA LEU A 55 4.32 3.92 -13.79
C LEU A 55 5.46 4.74 -13.20
N ARG A 56 5.86 4.43 -11.96
CA ARG A 56 6.99 5.10 -11.31
C ARG A 56 8.25 5.02 -12.15
N LYS A 57 8.61 3.84 -12.67
CA LYS A 57 9.80 3.66 -13.52
C LYS A 57 9.72 4.44 -14.83
N MET A 58 8.54 4.49 -15.45
CA MET A 58 8.34 5.15 -16.74
C MET A 58 8.37 6.68 -16.65
N VAL A 59 7.95 7.24 -15.52
CA VAL A 59 7.92 8.69 -15.28
C VAL A 59 9.21 9.18 -14.59
N GLU A 60 10.12 8.26 -14.21
CA GLU A 60 11.43 8.59 -13.66
C GLU A 60 12.21 9.48 -14.65
N GLY A 61 12.47 10.73 -14.24
CA GLY A 61 13.10 11.78 -15.08
C GLY A 61 12.21 12.98 -15.37
N GLY A 62 10.89 12.87 -15.10
CA GLY A 62 9.92 13.97 -15.29
C GLY A 62 9.66 14.82 -14.03
N GLY A 63 10.35 14.54 -12.92
CA GLY A 63 10.16 15.22 -11.63
C GLY A 63 10.02 14.25 -10.46
N PRO A 64 9.91 14.74 -9.23
CA PRO A 64 9.75 13.88 -8.05
C PRO A 64 8.41 13.17 -8.07
N ILE A 65 8.44 11.85 -7.85
CA ILE A 65 7.28 10.98 -7.82
C ILE A 65 7.17 10.31 -6.47
N VAL A 66 5.97 10.30 -5.92
CA VAL A 66 5.64 9.60 -4.68
C VAL A 66 4.57 8.55 -4.93
N THR A 67 4.75 7.39 -4.35
CA THR A 67 3.74 6.33 -4.34
C THR A 67 3.06 6.29 -2.98
N TRP A 68 1.73 6.22 -2.97
CA TRP A 68 0.94 6.13 -1.75
C TRP A 68 -0.04 4.96 -1.80
N SER A 69 -0.13 4.25 -0.68
CA SER A 69 -1.09 3.16 -0.53
C SER A 69 -1.84 3.30 0.80
N ASN A 70 -3.14 3.56 0.73
CA ASN A 70 -4.00 3.56 1.91
C ASN A 70 -3.95 2.20 2.64
N GLY A 71 -3.76 1.11 1.90
CA GLY A 71 -3.56 -0.21 2.48
C GLY A 71 -2.31 -0.31 3.36
N ASN A 72 -1.24 0.43 3.04
CA ASN A 72 -0.05 0.47 3.87
C ASN A 72 -0.28 1.29 5.15
N ILE A 73 -1.06 2.36 5.09
CA ILE A 73 -1.43 3.14 6.29
C ILE A 73 -2.27 2.28 7.24
N VAL A 74 -3.27 1.54 6.73
CA VAL A 74 -4.03 0.57 7.55
C VAL A 74 -3.09 -0.46 8.20
N ARG A 75 -2.12 -1.00 7.44
CA ARG A 75 -1.14 -1.95 8.00
C ARG A 75 -0.26 -1.33 9.06
N SER A 76 0.14 -0.08 8.89
CA SER A 76 0.93 0.67 9.87
C SER A 76 0.17 0.84 11.19
N LEU A 77 -1.11 1.24 11.12
CA LEU A 77 -1.98 1.29 12.29
C LEU A 77 -2.19 -0.09 12.92
N THR A 78 -2.32 -1.14 12.09
CA THR A 78 -2.44 -2.52 12.58
C THR A 78 -1.17 -2.98 13.29
N LEU A 79 0.01 -2.62 12.77
CA LEU A 79 1.29 -2.92 13.41
C LEU A 79 1.41 -2.22 14.77
N LEU A 80 1.07 -0.94 14.83
CA LEU A 80 1.07 -0.17 16.09
C LEU A 80 0.10 -0.77 17.10
N ALA A 81 -1.14 -1.10 16.70
CA ALA A 81 -2.12 -1.72 17.57
C ALA A 81 -1.67 -3.10 18.08
N ALA A 82 -1.06 -3.93 17.22
CA ALA A 82 -0.54 -5.23 17.59
C ALA A 82 0.64 -5.09 18.56
N THR A 83 1.56 -4.17 18.32
CA THR A 83 2.70 -3.88 19.19
C THR A 83 2.23 -3.33 20.55
N TRP A 84 1.21 -2.48 20.55
CA TRP A 84 0.60 -1.99 21.78
C TRP A 84 0.03 -3.14 22.63
N CYS A 85 -0.68 -4.11 22.00
CA CYS A 85 -1.18 -5.29 22.71
C CYS A 85 -0.04 -6.14 23.30
N GLU A 86 1.07 -6.31 22.58
CA GLU A 86 2.24 -7.04 23.08
C GLU A 86 2.82 -6.42 24.35
N HIS A 87 2.69 -5.10 24.52
CA HIS A 87 3.20 -4.38 25.69
C HIS A 87 2.18 -4.25 26.83
N ASN A 88 0.87 -4.19 26.53
CA ASN A 88 -0.17 -3.78 27.49
C ASN A 88 -1.23 -4.85 27.76
N CYS A 89 -1.22 -6.00 27.05
CA CYS A 89 -2.18 -7.06 27.28
C CYS A 89 -1.48 -8.28 27.91
N ASP A 90 -2.08 -8.84 28.97
CA ASP A 90 -1.53 -10.01 29.67
C ASP A 90 -1.35 -11.22 28.75
N THR A 91 -2.29 -11.41 27.83
CA THR A 91 -2.27 -12.54 26.88
C THR A 91 -1.33 -12.32 25.69
N LYS A 92 -0.83 -11.11 25.50
CA LYS A 92 -0.07 -10.68 24.30
C LYS A 92 -0.77 -10.97 22.96
N HIS A 93 -2.07 -11.30 22.99
CA HIS A 93 -2.90 -11.47 21.81
C HIS A 93 -3.52 -10.14 21.40
N PHE A 94 -3.80 -9.99 20.11
CA PHE A 94 -4.47 -8.81 19.59
C PHE A 94 -5.89 -8.73 20.15
N ASP A 95 -6.15 -7.66 20.91
CA ASP A 95 -7.45 -7.33 21.47
C ASP A 95 -7.90 -5.97 20.90
N ILE A 96 -8.85 -6.03 19.95
CA ILE A 96 -9.33 -4.83 19.24
C ILE A 96 -9.97 -3.84 20.21
N ASN A 97 -10.74 -4.31 21.19
CA ASN A 97 -11.49 -3.43 22.10
C ASN A 97 -10.55 -2.64 23.01
N LYS A 98 -9.41 -3.22 23.36
CA LYS A 98 -8.38 -2.56 24.16
C LYS A 98 -7.46 -1.70 23.31
N ALA A 99 -7.02 -2.21 22.15
CA ALA A 99 -6.04 -1.53 21.30
C ALA A 99 -6.63 -0.34 20.55
N LEU A 100 -7.86 -0.43 20.06
CA LEU A 100 -8.45 0.58 19.17
C LEU A 100 -9.50 1.44 19.87
N THR A 101 -9.24 1.81 21.13
CA THR A 101 -9.98 2.91 21.76
C THR A 101 -9.70 4.21 21.03
N LYS A 102 -10.60 5.20 21.14
CA LYS A 102 -10.41 6.52 20.50
C LYS A 102 -9.08 7.15 20.87
N ASP A 103 -8.67 7.06 22.14
CA ASP A 103 -7.42 7.65 22.64
C ASP A 103 -6.19 6.95 22.09
N ASN A 104 -6.21 5.61 22.05
CA ASN A 104 -5.13 4.85 21.46
C ASN A 104 -5.02 5.11 19.96
N LEU A 105 -6.15 5.14 19.25
CA LEU A 105 -6.16 5.40 17.82
C LEU A 105 -5.62 6.80 17.50
N ALA A 106 -6.05 7.82 18.25
CA ALA A 106 -5.51 9.18 18.13
C ALA A 106 -3.99 9.22 18.41
N THR A 107 -3.52 8.39 19.34
CA THR A 107 -2.08 8.25 19.65
C THR A 107 -1.34 7.57 18.52
N PHE A 108 -1.88 6.47 17.96
CA PHE A 108 -1.27 5.76 16.83
C PHE A 108 -1.19 6.62 15.57
N VAL A 109 -2.22 7.42 15.29
CA VAL A 109 -2.18 8.37 14.16
C VAL A 109 -1.06 9.40 14.35
N LYS A 110 -0.83 9.90 15.59
CA LYS A 110 0.29 10.82 15.88
C LYS A 110 1.67 10.16 15.77
N MET A 111 1.76 8.82 15.85
CA MET A 111 2.99 8.06 15.61
C MET A 111 3.28 7.89 14.12
N LEU A 112 2.34 8.23 13.24
CA LEU A 112 2.55 8.32 11.81
C LEU A 112 2.87 9.76 11.44
N SER A 113 3.93 9.94 10.69
CA SER A 113 4.26 11.24 10.09
C SER A 113 4.59 11.05 8.62
N PHE A 114 4.22 12.04 7.83
CA PHE A 114 4.50 12.06 6.41
C PHE A 114 5.36 13.27 6.08
N GLY A 115 6.36 13.09 5.21
CA GLY A 115 7.22 14.18 4.77
C GLY A 115 8.47 13.71 4.07
N LYS A 116 9.38 14.65 3.83
CA LYS A 116 10.73 14.35 3.35
C LYS A 116 11.50 13.59 4.42
N CYS A 117 11.99 12.44 4.02
CA CYS A 117 12.81 11.54 4.84
C CYS A 117 14.26 11.56 4.33
N LYS A 118 14.96 10.46 4.39
CA LYS A 118 16.33 10.31 3.92
C LYS A 118 16.49 10.80 2.47
N GLU A 119 17.53 11.60 2.19
CA GLU A 119 17.93 12.01 0.83
C GLU A 119 16.80 12.64 -0.02
N ASP A 120 15.96 13.47 0.60
CA ASP A 120 14.84 14.14 -0.07
C ASP A 120 13.71 13.21 -0.60
N VAL A 121 13.67 11.95 -0.19
CA VAL A 121 12.58 11.03 -0.52
C VAL A 121 11.40 11.27 0.40
N TYR A 122 10.21 11.40 -0.17
CA TYR A 122 8.96 11.48 0.61
C TYR A 122 8.51 10.08 1.02
N ASP A 123 8.23 9.90 2.31
CA ASP A 123 7.76 8.63 2.87
C ASP A 123 6.88 8.86 4.10
N THR A 124 6.23 7.80 4.54
CA THR A 124 5.55 7.74 5.84
C THR A 124 6.47 7.07 6.85
N ARG A 125 6.72 7.75 7.97
CA ARG A 125 7.47 7.21 9.11
C ARG A 125 6.50 6.71 10.17
N ILE A 126 6.78 5.54 10.73
CA ILE A 126 6.12 4.97 11.90
C ILE A 126 7.09 5.15 13.07
N ASN A 127 6.77 6.05 14.02
CA ASN A 127 7.66 6.34 15.16
C ASN A 127 6.88 6.28 16.47
N GLY A 128 7.00 5.19 17.20
CA GLY A 128 6.35 4.98 18.48
C GLY A 128 6.36 3.52 18.91
N LEU A 129 6.09 3.25 20.17
CA LEU A 129 6.06 1.91 20.79
C LEU A 129 7.36 1.11 20.57
N GLY A 130 8.50 1.80 20.51
CA GLY A 130 9.79 1.17 20.21
C GLY A 130 10.05 0.93 18.74
N LEU A 131 9.15 1.34 17.85
CA LEU A 131 9.32 1.26 16.40
C LEU A 131 9.86 2.59 15.86
N ASP A 132 10.75 2.51 14.88
CA ASP A 132 11.20 3.61 14.03
C ASP A 132 11.43 3.07 12.62
N LEU A 133 10.41 3.15 11.76
CA LEU A 133 10.33 2.47 10.49
C LEU A 133 9.85 3.41 9.39
N TYR A 134 10.30 3.20 8.15
CA TYR A 134 9.76 3.85 6.96
C TYR A 134 8.90 2.88 6.17
N VAL A 135 7.70 3.33 5.78
CA VAL A 135 6.70 2.46 5.12
C VAL A 135 7.25 1.87 3.81
N SER A 136 8.00 2.63 3.02
CA SER A 136 8.59 2.12 1.78
C SER A 136 9.55 0.94 2.01
N GLU A 137 10.28 0.94 3.13
CA GLU A 137 11.24 -0.10 3.50
C GLU A 137 10.54 -1.37 4.02
N VAL A 138 9.45 -1.19 4.79
CA VAL A 138 8.80 -2.28 5.53
C VAL A 138 7.49 -2.78 4.92
N ALA A 139 7.04 -2.20 3.81
CA ALA A 139 5.77 -2.54 3.16
C ALA A 139 5.64 -4.03 2.78
N ASN A 140 6.77 -4.69 2.51
CA ASN A 140 6.82 -6.09 2.11
C ASN A 140 7.32 -7.04 3.21
N THR A 141 7.73 -6.54 4.35
CA THR A 141 8.29 -7.26 5.49
C THR A 141 7.39 -7.09 6.72
N GLU A 142 7.67 -6.16 7.60
CA GLU A 142 6.99 -5.93 8.89
C GLU A 142 5.50 -5.65 8.72
N LEU A 143 5.09 -4.96 7.65
CA LEU A 143 3.68 -4.71 7.37
C LEU A 143 2.92 -5.92 6.77
N LYS A 144 3.61 -7.06 6.55
CA LYS A 144 3.02 -8.32 6.08
C LYS A 144 3.21 -9.50 7.04
N VAL A 145 3.78 -9.26 8.22
CA VAL A 145 3.90 -10.33 9.23
C VAL A 145 2.52 -10.86 9.66
N PRO A 146 2.43 -12.12 10.10
CA PRO A 146 1.15 -12.75 10.44
C PRO A 146 0.30 -11.96 11.44
N LYS A 147 0.94 -11.32 12.45
CA LYS A 147 0.25 -10.50 13.46
C LYS A 147 -0.44 -9.27 12.86
N VAL A 148 0.09 -8.73 11.77
CA VAL A 148 -0.53 -7.64 11.01
C VAL A 148 -1.58 -8.21 10.05
N ALA A 149 -1.19 -9.16 9.19
CA ALA A 149 -2.04 -9.67 8.12
C ALA A 149 -3.39 -10.22 8.60
N LYS A 150 -3.43 -10.87 9.76
CA LYS A 150 -4.66 -11.44 10.34
C LYS A 150 -5.65 -10.37 10.80
N ASN A 151 -5.16 -9.22 11.23
CA ASN A 151 -5.96 -8.20 11.89
C ASN A 151 -6.34 -7.02 10.96
N ILE A 152 -5.79 -6.97 9.73
CA ILE A 152 -6.08 -5.92 8.75
C ILE A 152 -7.58 -5.69 8.53
N PRO A 153 -8.43 -6.72 8.28
CA PRO A 153 -9.84 -6.48 8.01
C PRO A 153 -10.53 -5.73 9.14
N THR A 154 -10.29 -6.18 10.38
CA THR A 154 -10.90 -5.62 11.58
C THR A 154 -10.40 -4.19 11.87
N VAL A 155 -9.10 -3.95 11.70
CA VAL A 155 -8.53 -2.60 11.89
C VAL A 155 -9.01 -1.66 10.79
N ALA A 156 -9.07 -2.11 9.53
CA ALA A 156 -9.54 -1.28 8.41
C ALA A 156 -10.97 -0.78 8.63
N GLU A 157 -11.84 -1.61 9.22
CA GLU A 157 -13.24 -1.26 9.49
C GLU A 157 -13.37 -0.06 10.45
N VAL A 158 -12.52 -0.03 11.50
CA VAL A 158 -12.59 1.02 12.53
C VAL A 158 -11.70 2.23 12.23
N THR A 159 -10.72 2.14 11.32
CA THR A 159 -9.74 3.21 11.08
C THR A 159 -9.90 3.91 9.74
N GLN A 160 -11.00 3.68 9.03
CA GLN A 160 -11.19 4.24 7.69
C GLN A 160 -11.16 5.77 7.68
N GLY A 161 -11.80 6.40 8.66
CA GLY A 161 -11.84 7.85 8.78
C GLY A 161 -10.46 8.47 9.01
N GLU A 162 -9.68 7.87 9.91
CA GLU A 162 -8.33 8.32 10.24
C GLU A 162 -7.37 8.13 9.05
N VAL A 163 -7.47 7.02 8.34
CA VAL A 163 -6.69 6.76 7.12
C VAL A 163 -6.98 7.81 6.06
N ILE A 164 -8.25 8.11 5.82
CA ILE A 164 -8.68 9.15 4.85
C ILE A 164 -8.14 10.51 5.29
N SER A 165 -8.31 10.90 6.56
CA SER A 165 -7.85 12.18 7.07
C SER A 165 -6.32 12.33 6.98
N PHE A 166 -5.58 11.28 7.30
CA PHE A 166 -4.12 11.26 7.19
C PHE A 166 -3.67 11.38 5.73
N ALA A 167 -4.31 10.64 4.83
CA ALA A 167 -4.00 10.68 3.40
C ALA A 167 -4.34 12.04 2.78
N ALA A 168 -5.47 12.65 3.13
CA ALA A 168 -5.85 13.99 2.66
C ALA A 168 -4.83 15.06 3.09
N GLY A 169 -4.35 14.97 4.34
CA GLY A 169 -3.28 15.84 4.83
C GLY A 169 -1.97 15.68 4.04
N ALA A 170 -1.59 14.45 3.72
CA ALA A 170 -0.41 14.16 2.92
C ALA A 170 -0.54 14.70 1.48
N ILE A 171 -1.70 14.51 0.82
CA ILE A 171 -1.97 14.99 -0.54
C ILE A 171 -1.85 16.51 -0.63
N LYS A 172 -2.33 17.23 0.39
CA LYS A 172 -2.20 18.69 0.44
C LYS A 172 -0.72 19.12 0.44
N ILE A 173 0.12 18.46 1.25
CA ILE A 173 1.56 18.74 1.30
C ILE A 173 2.22 18.50 -0.07
N TRP A 174 1.82 17.43 -0.78
CA TRP A 174 2.37 17.13 -2.10
C TRP A 174 1.93 18.10 -3.19
N GLY A 175 0.65 18.46 -3.20
CA GLY A 175 0.12 19.41 -4.19
C GLY A 175 0.85 20.76 -4.16
N GLU A 176 1.24 21.21 -2.97
CA GLU A 176 2.02 22.44 -2.78
C GLU A 176 3.51 22.29 -3.22
N SER A 177 3.99 21.06 -3.38
CA SER A 177 5.41 20.76 -3.67
C SER A 177 5.70 20.45 -5.14
N GLY A 178 4.70 20.45 -6.03
CA GLY A 178 4.88 20.15 -7.46
C GLY A 178 5.25 18.69 -7.76
N ILE A 179 4.81 17.76 -6.94
CA ILE A 179 5.15 16.33 -6.98
C ILE A 179 4.03 15.55 -7.67
N THR A 180 4.39 14.57 -8.51
CA THR A 180 3.44 13.59 -9.03
C THR A 180 3.15 12.52 -7.98
N LEU A 181 1.87 12.34 -7.64
CA LEU A 181 1.43 11.34 -6.69
C LEU A 181 0.75 10.17 -7.40
N LEU A 182 1.27 8.97 -7.21
CA LEU A 182 0.63 7.72 -7.61
C LEU A 182 -0.08 7.12 -6.39
N LEU A 183 -1.40 7.27 -6.33
CA LEU A 183 -2.21 6.80 -5.21
C LEU A 183 -2.93 5.51 -5.57
N GLU A 184 -2.73 4.46 -4.78
CA GLU A 184 -3.51 3.22 -4.88
C GLU A 184 -4.42 3.03 -3.66
N GLY A 185 -5.65 2.59 -3.92
CA GLY A 185 -6.60 2.34 -2.84
C GLY A 185 -7.83 1.57 -3.30
N ARG A 186 -8.81 1.52 -2.42
CA ARG A 186 -10.18 1.16 -2.75
C ARG A 186 -10.95 2.44 -3.04
N GLU A 187 -11.97 2.35 -3.87
CA GLU A 187 -12.80 3.49 -4.24
C GLU A 187 -13.29 4.26 -3.02
N GLU A 188 -13.82 3.55 -2.03
CA GLU A 188 -14.37 4.16 -0.81
C GLU A 188 -13.32 4.93 0.01
N THR A 189 -12.03 4.65 -0.22
CA THR A 189 -10.93 5.27 0.53
C THR A 189 -10.16 6.31 -0.28
N VAL A 190 -10.61 6.67 -1.48
CA VAL A 190 -9.93 7.65 -2.35
C VAL A 190 -10.87 8.66 -2.97
N ASN A 191 -12.17 8.61 -2.67
CA ASN A 191 -13.20 9.52 -3.18
C ASN A 191 -13.06 10.98 -2.71
N TYR A 192 -12.16 11.25 -1.75
CA TYR A 192 -11.80 12.59 -1.29
C TYR A 192 -10.76 13.29 -2.16
N VAL A 193 -10.22 12.59 -3.17
CA VAL A 193 -9.15 13.09 -4.04
C VAL A 193 -9.75 13.76 -5.26
N GLU A 194 -9.58 15.07 -5.37
CA GLU A 194 -10.02 15.84 -6.53
C GLU A 194 -8.98 15.75 -7.64
N THR A 195 -9.19 14.87 -8.61
CA THR A 195 -8.37 14.74 -9.81
C THR A 195 -9.20 14.21 -10.98
N LYS A 196 -8.77 14.50 -12.19
CA LYS A 196 -9.34 13.92 -13.42
C LYS A 196 -8.71 12.58 -13.79
N ASN A 197 -7.59 12.22 -13.16
CA ASN A 197 -6.83 11.01 -13.45
C ASN A 197 -7.25 9.87 -12.52
N LEU A 198 -8.52 9.48 -12.62
CA LEU A 198 -9.12 8.41 -11.82
C LEU A 198 -9.24 7.15 -12.69
N PHE A 199 -8.51 6.09 -12.35
CA PHE A 199 -8.48 4.83 -13.10
C PHE A 199 -9.01 3.67 -12.27
N CYS A 200 -9.97 2.92 -12.82
CA CYS A 200 -10.47 1.69 -12.23
C CYS A 200 -9.91 0.48 -12.97
N MET A 201 -9.01 -0.23 -12.32
CA MET A 201 -8.42 -1.46 -12.86
C MET A 201 -9.40 -2.63 -12.71
N THR A 202 -9.83 -3.17 -13.83
CA THR A 202 -10.78 -4.26 -13.90
C THR A 202 -10.13 -5.53 -14.49
N LEU A 203 -10.78 -6.67 -14.29
CA LEU A 203 -10.46 -7.91 -14.95
C LEU A 203 -11.76 -8.46 -15.52
N SER A 204 -11.88 -8.55 -16.85
CA SER A 204 -13.12 -8.94 -17.55
C SER A 204 -13.69 -10.27 -17.09
N TYR A 205 -12.84 -11.19 -16.58
CA TYR A 205 -13.27 -12.43 -15.96
C TYR A 205 -13.00 -12.39 -14.46
N GLU A 206 -13.98 -11.96 -13.67
CA GLU A 206 -13.85 -11.82 -12.20
C GLU A 206 -13.43 -13.13 -11.51
N SER A 207 -13.84 -14.29 -12.03
CA SER A 207 -13.42 -15.60 -11.53
C SER A 207 -11.90 -15.80 -11.56
N LEU A 208 -11.18 -15.10 -12.44
CA LEU A 208 -9.72 -15.14 -12.49
C LEU A 208 -9.06 -14.41 -11.32
N ILE A 209 -9.73 -13.45 -10.69
CA ILE A 209 -9.18 -12.73 -9.53
C ILE A 209 -8.90 -13.70 -8.38
N GLY A 210 -9.85 -14.59 -8.09
CA GLY A 210 -9.67 -15.63 -7.07
C GLY A 210 -8.51 -16.58 -7.41
N LYS A 211 -8.41 -17.02 -8.67
CA LYS A 211 -7.33 -17.88 -9.16
C LYS A 211 -5.96 -17.19 -9.08
N ARG A 212 -5.87 -15.93 -9.50
CA ARG A 212 -4.64 -15.12 -9.39
C ARG A 212 -4.19 -14.96 -7.94
N ARG A 213 -5.11 -14.67 -7.04
CA ARG A 213 -4.80 -14.57 -5.59
C ARG A 213 -4.31 -15.89 -5.01
N ALA A 214 -4.94 -17.00 -5.38
CA ALA A 214 -4.52 -18.33 -4.95
C ALA A 214 -3.12 -18.66 -5.48
N ALA A 215 -2.87 -18.44 -6.78
CA ALA A 215 -1.57 -18.63 -7.39
C ALA A 215 -0.47 -17.78 -6.73
N GLN A 216 -0.72 -16.51 -6.48
CA GLN A 216 0.23 -15.62 -5.80
C GLN A 216 0.58 -16.12 -4.38
N ARG A 217 -0.41 -16.61 -3.61
CA ARG A 217 -0.16 -17.18 -2.27
C ARG A 217 0.67 -18.46 -2.34
N ILE A 218 0.35 -19.35 -3.26
CA ILE A 218 1.09 -20.60 -3.47
C ILE A 218 2.54 -20.27 -3.87
N MET A 219 2.75 -19.40 -4.86
CA MET A 219 4.09 -18.97 -5.27
C MET A 219 4.88 -18.35 -4.13
N ALA A 220 4.26 -17.43 -3.36
CA ALA A 220 4.92 -16.79 -2.23
C ALA A 220 5.30 -17.78 -1.12
N SER A 221 4.44 -18.77 -0.84
CA SER A 221 4.73 -19.82 0.15
C SER A 221 5.83 -20.75 -0.34
N THR A 222 5.78 -21.16 -1.60
CA THR A 222 6.80 -22.05 -2.22
C THR A 222 8.17 -21.37 -2.25
N LEU A 223 8.24 -20.10 -2.65
CA LEU A 223 9.49 -19.33 -2.65
C LEU A 223 10.08 -19.20 -1.24
N LYS A 224 9.26 -18.97 -0.23
CA LYS A 224 9.72 -18.93 1.17
C LYS A 224 10.33 -20.26 1.61
N VAL A 225 9.69 -21.37 1.28
CA VAL A 225 10.20 -22.73 1.61
C VAL A 225 11.51 -23.01 0.87
N VAL A 226 11.57 -22.74 -0.43
CA VAL A 226 12.76 -22.96 -1.25
C VAL A 226 13.93 -22.10 -0.78
N MET A 227 13.70 -20.79 -0.56
CA MET A 227 14.75 -19.89 -0.05
C MET A 227 15.19 -20.28 1.35
N GLY A 228 14.26 -20.65 2.25
CA GLY A 228 14.59 -21.14 3.59
C GLY A 228 15.44 -22.40 3.54
N SER A 229 15.14 -23.33 2.65
CA SER A 229 15.92 -24.56 2.44
C SER A 229 17.33 -24.26 1.89
N ILE A 230 17.44 -23.32 0.93
CA ILE A 230 18.74 -22.91 0.38
C ILE A 230 19.61 -22.26 1.44
N ILE A 231 19.04 -21.35 2.25
CA ILE A 231 19.75 -20.69 3.35
C ILE A 231 20.23 -21.74 4.39
N THR A 232 19.37 -22.68 4.74
CA THR A 232 19.73 -23.76 5.68
C THR A 232 20.89 -24.60 5.14
N VAL A 233 20.88 -24.99 3.85
CA VAL A 233 21.97 -25.74 3.22
C VAL A 233 23.26 -24.92 3.17
N MET A 234 23.19 -23.63 2.88
CA MET A 234 24.36 -22.74 2.88
C MET A 234 24.98 -22.60 4.27
N VAL A 235 24.16 -22.39 5.30
CA VAL A 235 24.62 -22.32 6.70
C VAL A 235 25.26 -23.63 7.14
N TRP A 236 24.65 -24.77 6.81
CA TRP A 236 25.23 -26.11 7.10
C TRP A 236 26.58 -26.33 6.41
N LYS A 237 26.76 -25.83 5.19
CA LYS A 237 28.05 -25.89 4.49
C LYS A 237 29.12 -25.00 5.13
N MET A 238 28.72 -23.83 5.67
CA MET A 238 29.65 -22.91 6.35
C MET A 238 30.09 -23.42 7.73
N ILE A 239 29.26 -24.18 8.43
CA ILE A 239 29.59 -24.73 9.76
C ILE A 239 30.45 -26.00 9.66
N ARG A 240 30.56 -26.64 8.50
CA ARG A 240 31.36 -27.85 8.27
C ARG A 240 32.77 -27.59 7.73
N ILE A 241 33.21 -26.33 7.69
CA ILE A 241 34.60 -25.94 7.46
C ILE A 241 35.21 -25.59 8.82
#